data_3cd9df2f88a6bc71f40516a481e8a09f
#
_entry.id   3cd9df2f88a6bc71f40516a481e8a09f
#
_cell.length_a   1.000
_cell.length_b   1.000
_cell.length_c   1.000
_cell.angle_alpha   90.00
_cell.angle_beta   90.00
_cell.angle_gamma   90.00
#
_symmetry.space_group_name_H-M   'P 1'
#
loop_
_entity.id
_entity.type
_entity.pdbx_description
1 polymer ?
#
loop_
_entity_poly.entity_id
_entity_poly.type
_entity_poly.pdbx_seq_one_letter_code
_entity_poly.pdbx_strand_id
1 'polypeptide(L)'
;MNFEDFVAIYEKTGKCPQQMSKPKHTLNERELKTRYEKYIKPKKEKTQKGSWDDTLWQEVADKVWKRDKSECRLLSKLKIDNPDLYLYFIKNNMKSLYAKLDLAHIIPRSQSRVLYYEEENLILLNRVSHSLLDSYHNPITGESINKVQHDEWWEYIIGNELWRKLNDSI
;
A
#
# COMPACT_ATOMS: atom_id res chain seq x y z
N MET A 1 -34.52 3.44 -15.01
CA MET A 1 -34.12 2.93 -16.34
C MET A 1 -34.28 1.42 -16.33
N ASN A 2 -35.08 0.86 -17.21
CA ASN A 2 -35.21 -0.59 -17.39
C ASN A 2 -34.08 -1.15 -18.26
N PHE A 3 -34.05 -2.48 -18.46
CA PHE A 3 -32.98 -3.11 -19.24
C PHE A 3 -33.02 -2.73 -20.72
N GLU A 4 -34.21 -2.60 -21.29
CA GLU A 4 -34.40 -2.25 -22.69
C GLU A 4 -33.89 -0.84 -22.99
N ASP A 5 -34.19 0.12 -22.12
CA ASP A 5 -33.65 1.49 -22.21
C ASP A 5 -32.12 1.50 -22.12
N PHE A 6 -31.57 0.66 -21.25
CA PHE A 6 -30.11 0.54 -21.09
C PHE A 6 -29.45 -0.01 -22.36
N VAL A 7 -30.05 -1.04 -22.99
CA VAL A 7 -29.58 -1.62 -24.25
C VAL A 7 -29.70 -0.59 -25.38
N ALA A 8 -30.81 0.12 -25.51
CA ALA A 8 -31.02 1.16 -26.52
C ALA A 8 -29.97 2.27 -26.46
N ILE A 9 -29.58 2.70 -25.24
CA ILE A 9 -28.49 3.66 -25.07
C ILE A 9 -27.16 3.08 -25.54
N TYR A 10 -26.88 1.82 -25.21
CA TYR A 10 -25.66 1.17 -25.65
C TYR A 10 -25.60 1.03 -27.18
N GLU A 11 -26.67 0.58 -27.82
CA GLU A 11 -26.75 0.45 -29.28
C GLU A 11 -26.56 1.78 -30.00
N LYS A 12 -27.14 2.85 -29.46
CA LYS A 12 -27.04 4.21 -30.02
C LYS A 12 -25.65 4.83 -29.85
N THR A 13 -24.99 4.59 -28.72
CA THR A 13 -23.77 5.34 -28.34
C THR A 13 -22.51 4.47 -28.33
N GLY A 14 -22.65 3.15 -28.32
CA GLY A 14 -21.57 2.20 -28.09
C GLY A 14 -20.99 2.25 -26.68
N LYS A 15 -21.69 2.91 -25.74
CA LYS A 15 -21.26 3.03 -24.32
C LYS A 15 -22.39 2.64 -23.41
N CYS A 16 -22.10 1.91 -22.34
CA CYS A 16 -23.07 1.75 -21.26
C CYS A 16 -23.21 3.05 -20.47
N PRO A 17 -24.41 3.35 -19.94
CA PRO A 17 -24.62 4.51 -19.07
C PRO A 17 -23.57 4.55 -17.94
N GLN A 18 -23.10 5.75 -17.62
CA GLN A 18 -22.02 6.00 -16.63
C GLN A 18 -20.62 5.48 -17.00
N GLN A 19 -20.38 5.00 -18.20
CA GLN A 19 -19.04 4.67 -18.65
C GLN A 19 -18.39 5.80 -19.46
N MET A 20 -17.13 6.12 -19.12
CA MET A 20 -16.38 7.18 -19.82
C MET A 20 -15.79 6.71 -21.14
N SER A 21 -15.59 5.41 -21.34
CA SER A 21 -14.97 4.84 -22.54
C SER A 21 -15.85 3.75 -23.18
N LYS A 22 -15.73 3.61 -24.50
CA LYS A 22 -16.37 2.50 -25.21
C LYS A 22 -15.69 1.17 -24.82
N PRO A 23 -16.45 0.06 -24.73
CA PRO A 23 -15.84 -1.25 -24.56
C PRO A 23 -14.95 -1.60 -25.77
N LYS A 24 -13.96 -2.45 -25.55
CA LYS A 24 -13.00 -2.87 -26.62
C LYS A 24 -13.63 -3.73 -27.71
N HIS A 25 -14.80 -4.32 -27.46
CA HIS A 25 -15.56 -5.14 -28.39
C HIS A 25 -17.05 -4.88 -28.22
N THR A 26 -17.85 -5.29 -29.19
CA THR A 26 -19.31 -5.23 -29.10
C THR A 26 -19.79 -6.21 -28.03
N LEU A 27 -20.57 -5.70 -27.07
CA LEU A 27 -21.07 -6.51 -25.96
C LEU A 27 -22.23 -7.40 -26.43
N ASN A 28 -22.22 -8.64 -25.98
CA ASN A 28 -23.36 -9.55 -26.17
C ASN A 28 -24.44 -9.29 -25.08
N GLU A 29 -25.63 -9.89 -25.28
CA GLU A 29 -26.76 -9.69 -24.36
C GLU A 29 -26.46 -10.08 -22.92
N ARG A 30 -25.70 -11.14 -22.68
CA ARG A 30 -25.28 -11.59 -21.34
C ARG A 30 -24.38 -10.55 -20.66
N GLU A 31 -23.46 -9.98 -21.40
CA GLU A 31 -22.56 -8.94 -20.89
C GLU A 31 -23.33 -7.65 -20.61
N LEU A 32 -24.28 -7.27 -21.49
CA LEU A 32 -25.16 -6.13 -21.28
C LEU A 32 -26.02 -6.31 -20.02
N LYS A 33 -26.60 -7.50 -19.82
CA LYS A 33 -27.40 -7.83 -18.64
C LYS A 33 -26.56 -7.75 -17.35
N THR A 34 -25.33 -8.29 -17.37
CA THR A 34 -24.40 -8.19 -16.24
C THR A 34 -24.05 -6.74 -15.89
N ARG A 35 -23.87 -5.89 -16.91
CA ARG A 35 -23.56 -4.47 -16.72
C ARG A 35 -24.77 -3.69 -16.21
N TYR A 36 -25.95 -4.02 -16.72
CA TYR A 36 -27.20 -3.45 -16.23
C TYR A 36 -27.45 -3.80 -14.77
N GLU A 37 -27.27 -5.06 -14.36
CA GLU A 37 -27.39 -5.48 -12.97
C GLU A 37 -26.45 -4.72 -12.04
N LYS A 38 -25.23 -4.41 -12.49
CA LYS A 38 -24.30 -3.54 -11.76
C LYS A 38 -24.77 -2.07 -11.71
N TYR A 39 -25.41 -1.63 -12.78
CA TYR A 39 -25.91 -0.28 -12.90
C TYR A 39 -27.10 -0.01 -11.98
N ILE A 40 -28.06 -0.95 -11.89
CA ILE A 40 -29.24 -0.83 -11.05
C ILE A 40 -28.98 -1.14 -9.57
N LYS A 41 -27.93 -1.89 -9.24
CA LYS A 41 -27.55 -2.08 -7.84
C LYS A 41 -27.31 -0.71 -7.21
N PRO A 42 -28.03 -0.36 -6.12
CA PRO A 42 -27.73 0.86 -5.40
C PRO A 42 -26.22 0.85 -5.13
N LYS A 43 -25.54 1.93 -5.52
CA LYS A 43 -24.15 2.11 -5.08
C LYS A 43 -24.22 1.88 -3.59
N LYS A 44 -23.59 0.79 -3.10
CA LYS A 44 -23.41 0.62 -1.66
C LYS A 44 -22.92 1.97 -1.19
N GLU A 45 -23.70 2.67 -0.36
CA GLU A 45 -23.20 3.84 0.32
C GLU A 45 -21.83 3.43 0.78
N LYS A 46 -20.82 4.19 0.37
CA LYS A 46 -19.48 3.99 0.91
C LYS A 46 -19.72 4.11 2.40
N THR A 47 -19.84 2.96 3.08
CA THR A 47 -19.79 2.96 4.54
C THR A 47 -18.66 3.88 4.83
N GLN A 48 -18.93 5.01 5.51
CA GLN A 48 -17.90 5.96 5.88
C GLN A 48 -16.82 5.07 6.50
N LYS A 49 -15.82 4.77 5.72
CA LYS A 49 -14.58 4.20 6.24
C LYS A 49 -14.22 5.22 7.27
N GLY A 50 -14.33 4.84 8.56
CA GLY A 50 -14.27 5.74 9.67
C GLY A 50 -13.33 6.86 9.32
N SER A 51 -13.82 8.10 9.34
CA SER A 51 -13.13 9.25 8.76
C SER A 51 -11.73 9.24 9.35
N TRP A 52 -10.76 8.95 8.50
CA TRP A 52 -9.36 9.07 8.88
C TRP A 52 -9.20 10.53 9.26
N ASP A 53 -8.65 10.80 10.41
CA ASP A 53 -8.27 12.14 10.76
C ASP A 53 -7.05 12.51 9.91
N ASP A 54 -7.33 13.07 8.74
CA ASP A 54 -6.29 13.46 7.78
C ASP A 54 -5.32 14.49 8.41
N THR A 55 -5.79 15.30 9.36
CA THR A 55 -4.98 16.26 10.09
C THR A 55 -4.00 15.55 11.02
N LEU A 56 -4.49 14.62 11.83
CA LEU A 56 -3.65 13.84 12.74
C LEU A 56 -2.64 12.98 11.94
N TRP A 57 -3.09 12.40 10.83
CA TRP A 57 -2.17 11.66 9.95
C TRP A 57 -1.05 12.55 9.41
N GLN A 58 -1.37 13.75 8.96
CA GLN A 58 -0.36 14.69 8.46
C GLN A 58 0.64 15.10 9.54
N GLU A 59 0.15 15.40 10.75
CA GLU A 59 1.01 15.74 11.88
C GLU A 59 1.99 14.62 12.23
N VAL A 60 1.51 13.38 12.28
CA VAL A 60 2.36 12.21 12.56
C VAL A 60 3.33 11.96 11.42
N ALA A 61 2.87 12.07 10.18
CA ALA A 61 3.72 11.94 9.00
C ALA A 61 4.89 12.94 9.04
N ASP A 62 4.61 14.22 9.31
CA ASP A 62 5.63 15.27 9.38
C ASP A 62 6.68 15.00 10.46
N LYS A 63 6.26 14.46 11.62
CA LYS A 63 7.18 14.05 12.68
C LYS A 63 8.11 12.92 12.22
N VAL A 64 7.56 11.89 11.58
CA VAL A 64 8.34 10.76 11.07
C VAL A 64 9.32 11.21 9.97
N TRP A 65 8.85 12.04 9.01
CA TRP A 65 9.72 12.60 7.98
C TRP A 65 10.90 13.40 8.55
N LYS A 66 10.64 14.17 9.60
CA LYS A 66 11.68 14.95 10.30
C LYS A 66 12.62 14.04 11.09
N ARG A 67 12.08 13.06 11.84
CA ARG A 67 12.85 12.10 12.64
C ARG A 67 13.80 11.28 11.77
N ASP A 68 13.30 10.76 10.64
CA ASP A 68 14.04 9.90 9.73
C ASP A 68 14.83 10.69 8.67
N LYS A 69 14.89 12.03 8.80
CA LYS A 69 15.68 12.95 7.95
C LYS A 69 15.37 12.80 6.46
N SER A 70 14.13 12.41 6.11
CA SER A 70 13.72 12.12 4.73
C SER A 70 14.59 11.02 4.06
N GLU A 71 15.06 10.05 4.84
CA GLU A 71 15.87 8.93 4.37
C GLU A 71 15.20 7.59 4.66
N CYS A 72 15.48 6.58 3.84
CA CYS A 72 15.04 5.20 4.09
C CYS A 72 15.81 4.62 5.28
N ARG A 73 15.11 4.30 6.37
CA ARG A 73 15.73 3.73 7.60
C ARG A 73 16.54 2.47 7.32
N LEU A 74 16.01 1.55 6.51
CA LEU A 74 16.72 0.34 6.12
C LEU A 74 18.02 0.65 5.39
N LEU A 75 17.98 1.50 4.36
CA LEU A 75 19.17 1.81 3.56
C LEU A 75 20.21 2.61 4.34
N SER A 76 19.79 3.54 5.18
CA SER A 76 20.71 4.30 6.05
C SER A 76 21.43 3.37 7.01
N LYS A 77 20.71 2.38 7.57
CA LYS A 77 21.31 1.39 8.46
C LYS A 77 22.26 0.43 7.71
N LEU A 78 21.83 -0.12 6.57
CA LEU A 78 22.67 -1.00 5.75
C LEU A 78 23.96 -0.32 5.29
N LYS A 79 23.91 0.97 4.96
CA LYS A 79 25.09 1.74 4.56
C LYS A 79 26.19 1.72 5.61
N ILE A 80 25.82 1.60 6.88
CA ILE A 80 26.73 1.56 8.03
C ILE A 80 27.12 0.12 8.36
N ASP A 81 26.12 -0.75 8.53
CA ASP A 81 26.30 -2.10 9.08
C ASP A 81 26.75 -3.13 8.05
N ASN A 82 26.31 -2.97 6.78
CA ASN A 82 26.64 -3.89 5.69
C ASN A 82 26.74 -3.14 4.34
N PRO A 83 27.86 -2.43 4.09
CA PRO A 83 28.04 -1.64 2.87
C PRO A 83 27.93 -2.45 1.58
N ASP A 84 28.33 -3.72 1.59
CA ASP A 84 28.25 -4.58 0.41
C ASP A 84 26.81 -4.89 0.04
N LEU A 85 25.95 -5.18 1.02
CA LEU A 85 24.53 -5.42 0.80
C LEU A 85 23.82 -4.13 0.38
N TYR A 86 24.22 -2.99 0.95
CA TYR A 86 23.77 -1.67 0.50
C TYR A 86 24.11 -1.43 -0.97
N LEU A 87 25.36 -1.66 -1.38
CA LEU A 87 25.80 -1.48 -2.78
C LEU A 87 25.10 -2.46 -3.72
N TYR A 88 24.86 -3.69 -3.28
CA TYR A 88 24.08 -4.67 -4.03
C TYR A 88 22.65 -4.13 -4.29
N PHE A 89 21.97 -3.63 -3.26
CA PHE A 89 20.62 -3.05 -3.40
C PHE A 89 20.64 -1.88 -4.38
N ILE A 90 21.56 -0.94 -4.22
CA ILE A 90 21.69 0.24 -5.09
C ILE A 90 21.89 -0.18 -6.55
N LYS A 91 22.80 -1.10 -6.81
CA LYS A 91 23.12 -1.58 -8.16
C LYS A 91 21.90 -2.22 -8.85
N ASN A 92 21.13 -3.01 -8.11
CA ASN A 92 19.99 -3.73 -8.68
C ASN A 92 18.71 -2.90 -8.73
N ASN A 93 18.62 -1.82 -7.95
CA ASN A 93 17.42 -0.98 -7.83
C ASN A 93 17.66 0.48 -8.17
N MET A 94 18.66 0.81 -9.01
CA MET A 94 19.02 2.21 -9.33
C MET A 94 17.85 3.08 -9.75
N LYS A 95 16.91 2.54 -10.54
CA LYS A 95 15.71 3.28 -10.97
C LYS A 95 14.75 3.58 -9.81
N SER A 96 14.79 2.79 -8.74
CA SER A 96 13.93 2.91 -7.57
C SER A 96 14.55 3.72 -6.43
N LEU A 97 15.83 4.10 -6.53
CA LEU A 97 16.45 5.04 -5.58
C LEU A 97 15.80 6.42 -5.61
N TYR A 98 15.29 6.80 -6.77
CA TYR A 98 14.45 7.99 -6.95
C TYR A 98 12.97 7.70 -6.70
N ALA A 99 12.62 6.45 -6.36
CA ALA A 99 11.26 6.11 -5.96
C ALA A 99 10.94 6.82 -4.65
N LYS A 100 9.72 7.31 -4.56
CA LYS A 100 9.20 7.96 -3.36
C LYS A 100 9.43 7.07 -2.15
N LEU A 101 9.80 7.69 -1.04
CA LEU A 101 9.74 7.06 0.26
C LEU A 101 8.27 6.89 0.65
N ASP A 102 7.97 5.76 1.27
CA ASP A 102 6.66 5.47 1.82
C ASP A 102 6.73 5.51 3.36
N LEU A 103 5.67 6.00 3.98
CA LEU A 103 5.45 5.79 5.41
C LEU A 103 4.95 4.36 5.60
N ALA A 104 5.78 3.53 6.18
CA ALA A 104 5.52 2.12 6.44
C ALA A 104 5.09 1.91 7.88
N HIS A 105 4.00 1.17 8.10
CA HIS A 105 3.64 0.68 9.42
C HIS A 105 4.47 -0.57 9.76
N ILE A 106 5.09 -0.57 10.91
CA ILE A 106 5.82 -1.72 11.45
C ILE A 106 4.82 -2.82 11.83
N ILE A 107 3.86 -2.48 12.65
CA ILE A 107 2.69 -3.31 12.96
C ILE A 107 1.54 -2.88 12.06
N PRO A 108 1.06 -3.78 11.18
CA PRO A 108 0.00 -3.45 10.24
C PRO A 108 -1.31 -3.03 10.94
N ARG A 109 -2.03 -2.11 10.34
CA ARG A 109 -3.34 -1.66 10.82
C ARG A 109 -4.35 -2.78 11.06
N SER A 110 -4.25 -3.86 10.30
CA SER A 110 -5.10 -5.04 10.46
C SER A 110 -4.87 -5.75 11.79
N GLN A 111 -3.69 -5.59 12.39
CA GLN A 111 -3.31 -6.19 13.67
C GLN A 111 -3.59 -5.23 14.83
N SER A 112 -3.33 -3.93 14.69
CA SER A 112 -3.62 -2.95 15.73
C SER A 112 -4.12 -1.63 15.15
N ARG A 113 -5.33 -1.22 15.54
CA ARG A 113 -5.85 0.11 15.18
C ARG A 113 -5.30 1.21 16.07
N VAL A 114 -4.91 0.88 17.31
CA VAL A 114 -4.37 1.82 18.28
C VAL A 114 -3.03 2.37 17.79
N LEU A 115 -2.18 1.48 17.24
CA LEU A 115 -0.86 1.84 16.75
C LEU A 115 -0.85 2.58 15.41
N TYR A 116 -2.01 2.81 14.79
CA TYR A 116 -2.07 3.41 13.44
C TYR A 116 -1.48 4.82 13.37
N TYR A 117 -1.74 5.65 14.37
CA TYR A 117 -1.24 7.03 14.44
C TYR A 117 -0.02 7.16 15.36
N GLU A 118 0.52 6.06 15.87
CA GLU A 118 1.70 6.11 16.72
C GLU A 118 2.96 6.36 15.89
N GLU A 119 3.67 7.44 16.22
CA GLU A 119 4.92 7.81 15.52
C GLU A 119 5.95 6.69 15.54
N GLU A 120 6.04 5.95 16.65
CA GLU A 120 6.97 4.84 16.83
C GLU A 120 6.63 3.63 15.95
N ASN A 121 5.36 3.49 15.54
CA ASN A 121 4.92 2.43 14.63
C ASN A 121 5.11 2.78 13.15
N LEU A 122 5.68 3.93 12.85
CA LEU A 122 5.85 4.43 11.49
C LEU A 122 7.33 4.69 11.20
N ILE A 123 7.77 4.31 10.01
CA ILE A 123 9.12 4.61 9.51
C ILE A 123 9.11 4.96 8.02
N LEU A 124 10.15 5.64 7.57
CA LEU A 124 10.36 5.86 6.15
C LEU A 124 11.11 4.68 5.52
N LEU A 125 10.49 4.04 4.55
CA LEU A 125 11.12 3.01 3.73
C LEU A 125 11.09 3.38 2.25
N ASN A 126 12.09 2.91 1.51
CA ASN A 126 12.03 2.89 0.06
C ASN A 126 10.84 2.02 -0.37
N ARG A 127 10.09 2.46 -1.37
CA ARG A 127 8.88 1.77 -1.87
C ARG A 127 9.12 0.30 -2.23
N VAL A 128 10.28 -0.03 -2.80
CA VAL A 128 10.61 -1.42 -3.14
C VAL A 128 10.74 -2.26 -1.89
N SER A 129 11.55 -1.80 -0.92
CA SER A 129 11.75 -2.52 0.34
C SER A 129 10.46 -2.64 1.15
N HIS A 130 9.62 -1.59 1.17
CA HIS A 130 8.31 -1.61 1.82
C HIS A 130 7.39 -2.68 1.19
N SER A 131 7.25 -2.66 -0.14
CA SER A 131 6.43 -3.64 -0.85
C SER A 131 6.92 -5.08 -0.68
N LEU A 132 8.23 -5.29 -0.62
CA LEU A 132 8.82 -6.60 -0.39
C LEU A 132 8.53 -7.11 1.03
N LEU A 133 8.70 -6.26 2.05
CA LEU A 133 8.36 -6.61 3.43
C LEU A 133 6.87 -6.93 3.58
N ASP A 134 5.98 -6.09 3.06
CA ASP A 134 4.53 -6.34 3.10
C ASP A 134 4.13 -7.68 2.45
N SER A 135 4.93 -8.16 1.51
CA SER A 135 4.71 -9.41 0.77
C SER A 135 5.49 -10.60 1.31
N TYR A 136 6.11 -10.48 2.50
CA TYR A 136 6.97 -11.52 3.07
C TYR A 136 8.14 -11.90 2.16
N HIS A 137 8.82 -10.89 1.63
CA HIS A 137 10.05 -11.05 0.86
C HIS A 137 11.21 -10.31 1.53
N ASN A 138 12.41 -10.81 1.33
CA ASN A 138 13.64 -10.14 1.75
C ASN A 138 13.68 -8.73 1.12
N PRO A 139 13.75 -7.66 1.92
CA PRO A 139 13.62 -6.29 1.42
C PRO A 139 14.77 -5.84 0.51
N ILE A 140 15.81 -6.67 0.35
CA ILE A 140 16.99 -6.40 -0.45
C ILE A 140 17.08 -7.31 -1.66
N THR A 141 16.95 -8.63 -1.47
CA THR A 141 17.11 -9.62 -2.55
C THR A 141 15.83 -9.97 -3.27
N GLY A 142 14.67 -9.74 -2.64
CA GLY A 142 13.36 -10.11 -3.18
C GLY A 142 13.04 -11.60 -3.04
N GLU A 143 13.83 -12.37 -2.33
CA GLU A 143 13.56 -13.78 -2.05
C GLU A 143 12.42 -13.93 -1.04
N SER A 144 11.59 -14.94 -1.18
CA SER A 144 10.52 -15.23 -0.22
C SER A 144 11.11 -15.61 1.14
N ILE A 145 10.56 -15.06 2.21
CA ILE A 145 10.97 -15.28 3.59
C ILE A 145 9.81 -15.77 4.44
N ASN A 146 10.12 -16.51 5.50
CA ASN A 146 9.12 -16.92 6.47
C ASN A 146 8.88 -15.82 7.52
N LYS A 147 7.87 -16.04 8.40
CA LYS A 147 7.51 -15.05 9.43
C LYS A 147 8.67 -14.70 10.36
N VAL A 148 9.49 -15.69 10.77
CA VAL A 148 10.62 -15.44 11.68
C VAL A 148 11.64 -14.51 11.02
N GLN A 149 12.02 -14.79 9.78
CA GLN A 149 12.94 -13.94 9.02
C GLN A 149 12.36 -12.55 8.73
N HIS A 150 11.05 -12.46 8.54
CA HIS A 150 10.36 -11.17 8.38
C HIS A 150 10.44 -10.35 9.67
N ASP A 151 10.19 -10.96 10.82
CA ASP A 151 10.29 -10.32 12.13
C ASP A 151 11.73 -9.90 12.45
N GLU A 152 12.74 -10.72 12.09
CA GLU A 152 14.17 -10.38 12.18
C GLU A 152 14.53 -9.14 11.34
N TRP A 153 13.94 -8.96 10.16
CA TRP A 153 14.13 -7.75 9.36
C TRP A 153 13.57 -6.51 10.04
N TRP A 154 12.38 -6.60 10.62
CA TRP A 154 11.82 -5.49 11.37
C TRP A 154 12.67 -5.16 12.60
N GLU A 155 13.06 -6.18 13.37
CA GLU A 155 13.95 -6.02 14.51
C GLU A 155 15.29 -5.39 14.09
N TYR A 156 15.86 -5.82 12.98
CA TYR A 156 17.08 -5.21 12.43
C TYR A 156 16.86 -3.72 12.10
N ILE A 157 15.77 -3.36 11.45
CA ILE A 157 15.53 -1.98 11.00
C ILE A 157 15.32 -1.02 12.16
N ILE A 158 14.52 -1.40 13.15
CA ILE A 158 14.07 -0.50 14.23
C ILE A 158 14.75 -0.76 15.58
N GLY A 159 15.44 -1.87 15.72
CA GLY A 159 16.06 -2.32 16.99
C GLY A 159 15.13 -3.16 17.84
N ASN A 160 15.74 -4.06 18.61
CA ASN A 160 15.05 -5.09 19.43
C ASN A 160 14.10 -4.46 20.47
N GLU A 161 14.53 -3.37 21.12
CA GLU A 161 13.73 -2.71 22.17
C GLU A 161 12.40 -2.17 21.63
N LEU A 162 12.45 -1.42 20.53
CA LEU A 162 11.25 -0.89 19.90
C LEU A 162 10.37 -2.01 19.30
N TRP A 163 11.00 -3.02 18.68
CA TRP A 163 10.28 -4.18 18.15
C TRP A 163 9.47 -4.89 19.24
N ARG A 164 10.08 -5.17 20.40
CA ARG A 164 9.38 -5.78 21.54
C ARG A 164 8.26 -4.90 22.06
N LYS A 165 8.52 -3.60 22.29
CA LYS A 165 7.52 -2.64 22.77
C LYS A 165 6.27 -2.65 21.88
N LEU A 166 6.45 -2.62 20.56
CA LEU A 166 5.32 -2.61 19.63
C LEU A 166 4.54 -3.93 19.64
N ASN A 167 5.24 -5.07 19.71
CA ASN A 167 4.58 -6.39 19.77
C ASN A 167 3.83 -6.60 21.08
N ASP A 168 4.34 -6.10 22.21
CA ASP A 168 3.66 -6.18 23.50
C ASP A 168 2.41 -5.29 23.57
N SER A 169 2.22 -4.41 22.58
CA SER A 169 1.08 -3.48 22.50
C SER A 169 -0.08 -4.01 21.61
N ILE A 170 0.05 -5.24 21.08
CA ILE A 170 -0.97 -5.90 20.25
C ILE A 170 -1.88 -6.74 21.14
#